data_d58045e405584f882632705037787e5c
#
_entry.id   d58045e405584f882632705037787e5c
#
_cell.length_a   1.000
_cell.length_b   1.000
_cell.length_c   1.000
_cell.angle_alpha   90.00
_cell.angle_beta   90.00
_cell.angle_gamma   90.00
#
_symmetry.space_group_name_H-M   'P 1'
#
loop_
_entity.id
_entity.type
_entity.pdbx_description
1 polymer ?
#
loop_
_entity_poly.entity_id
_entity_poly.type
_entity_poly.pdbx_seq_one_letter_code
_entity_poly.pdbx_strand_id
1 'polypeptide(L)'
;RDGYVEVNTPQVVDRKLWEASGHWDKYQENMFIVEVDEEHAREKAINALKPMNCPCHVQIFNQGLKSYRDLPLRMAEFGSCNRYEPSGALHGIMRVRGFTQDDGHIFCREDQIEFETKKFINFLSTVYRDLGFETFSVKFSDRPEQRSGDDNVWDKAEASLKAATEAAGCAFELNPGEGAFYGPKLEFVLTDAIGRDWQCGTLQVDFVLPERLDATYIGEDGAKHRPVMLHRACVGSFERFIGILIENSAGKLPFWLAPRQVVVTSIVTDANAYCQEVVDALTARGIRAEADVRNEKINYK
;
A
#
# COMPACT_ATOMS: atom_id res chain seq x y z
N ARG A 1 7.87 10.89 -10.96
CA ARG A 1 6.90 11.16 -9.86
C ARG A 1 5.52 11.34 -10.49
N ASP A 2 4.59 10.45 -10.22
CA ASP A 2 3.24 10.46 -10.83
C ASP A 2 2.27 11.50 -10.23
N GLY A 3 2.80 12.57 -9.61
CA GLY A 3 2.01 13.62 -9.00
C GLY A 3 1.40 13.26 -7.64
N TYR A 4 1.98 12.29 -6.94
CA TYR A 4 1.60 12.00 -5.55
C TYR A 4 2.28 12.98 -4.59
N VAL A 5 1.50 13.44 -3.63
CA VAL A 5 1.97 14.17 -2.45
C VAL A 5 2.24 13.14 -1.35
N GLU A 6 3.45 13.14 -0.82
CA GLU A 6 3.80 12.31 0.32
C GLU A 6 3.18 12.88 1.59
N VAL A 7 2.51 12.03 2.36
CA VAL A 7 1.89 12.37 3.63
C VAL A 7 2.34 11.38 4.72
N ASN A 8 2.15 11.76 5.98
CA ASN A 8 2.45 10.90 7.11
C ASN A 8 1.37 11.10 8.18
N THR A 9 0.63 10.03 8.45
CA THR A 9 -0.52 10.06 9.36
C THR A 9 -0.22 9.41 10.72
N PRO A 10 -0.91 9.82 11.81
CA PRO A 10 -0.68 9.28 13.14
C PRO A 10 -0.87 7.76 13.24
N GLN A 11 -0.11 7.11 14.12
CA GLN A 11 -0.23 5.67 14.41
C GLN A 11 -1.41 5.37 15.34
N VAL A 12 -1.61 6.22 16.35
CA VAL A 12 -2.69 6.11 17.34
C VAL A 12 -3.76 7.12 16.97
N VAL A 13 -4.99 6.66 16.80
CA VAL A 13 -6.09 7.48 16.28
C VAL A 13 -7.32 7.28 17.16
N ASP A 14 -8.01 8.39 17.45
CA ASP A 14 -9.22 8.42 18.26
C ASP A 14 -10.34 7.54 17.67
N ARG A 15 -11.05 6.82 18.53
CA ARG A 15 -12.19 5.97 18.22
C ARG A 15 -13.24 6.65 17.35
N LYS A 16 -13.49 7.95 17.55
CA LYS A 16 -14.50 8.71 16.82
C LYS A 16 -14.28 8.70 15.31
N LEU A 17 -13.01 8.72 14.86
CA LEU A 17 -12.71 8.64 13.45
C LEU A 17 -13.06 7.27 12.89
N TRP A 18 -12.81 6.21 13.65
CA TRP A 18 -13.15 4.83 13.28
C TRP A 18 -14.64 4.57 13.25
N GLU A 19 -15.39 5.17 14.18
CA GLU A 19 -16.87 5.14 14.18
C GLU A 19 -17.44 5.89 12.98
N ALA A 20 -16.97 7.12 12.72
CA ALA A 20 -17.42 7.94 11.60
C ALA A 20 -17.17 7.24 10.26
N SER A 21 -16.01 6.62 10.08
CA SER A 21 -15.65 5.91 8.85
C SER A 21 -16.32 4.52 8.71
N GLY A 22 -16.91 3.97 9.78
CA GLY A 22 -17.53 2.64 9.81
C GLY A 22 -16.57 1.49 10.08
N HIS A 23 -15.29 1.77 10.26
CA HIS A 23 -14.31 0.73 10.61
C HIS A 23 -14.59 0.12 11.98
N TRP A 24 -15.09 0.91 12.94
CA TRP A 24 -15.42 0.44 14.27
C TRP A 24 -16.48 -0.67 14.24
N ASP A 25 -17.52 -0.53 13.41
CA ASP A 25 -18.61 -1.49 13.32
C ASP A 25 -18.28 -2.72 12.48
N LYS A 26 -17.41 -2.57 11.46
CA LYS A 26 -17.16 -3.61 10.44
C LYS A 26 -15.81 -4.27 10.54
N TYR A 27 -14.88 -3.68 11.31
CA TYR A 27 -13.47 -4.10 11.32
C TYR A 27 -12.86 -4.16 12.72
N GLN A 28 -13.63 -3.90 13.78
CA GLN A 28 -13.13 -3.81 15.17
C GLN A 28 -12.37 -5.06 15.62
N GLU A 29 -12.82 -6.25 15.21
CA GLU A 29 -12.18 -7.52 15.57
C GLU A 29 -10.72 -7.61 15.12
N ASN A 30 -10.34 -6.84 14.10
CA ASN A 30 -8.98 -6.76 13.56
C ASN A 30 -8.20 -5.54 14.07
N MET A 31 -8.69 -4.82 15.08
CA MET A 31 -8.05 -3.62 15.59
C MET A 31 -7.38 -3.86 16.94
N PHE A 32 -6.21 -3.25 17.13
CA PHE A 32 -5.60 -3.11 18.46
C PHE A 32 -6.18 -1.87 19.15
N ILE A 33 -6.94 -2.09 20.22
CA ILE A 33 -7.56 -1.02 21.00
C ILE A 33 -6.60 -0.56 22.08
N VAL A 34 -6.46 0.76 22.24
CA VAL A 34 -5.60 1.41 23.21
C VAL A 34 -6.49 2.25 24.13
N GLU A 35 -6.60 1.85 25.39
CA GLU A 35 -7.30 2.61 26.42
C GLU A 35 -6.30 3.43 27.23
N VAL A 36 -6.60 4.70 27.44
CA VAL A 36 -5.80 5.60 28.26
C VAL A 36 -6.67 6.12 29.40
N ASP A 37 -6.24 5.89 30.64
CA ASP A 37 -6.87 6.46 31.83
C ASP A 37 -6.34 7.90 32.02
N GLU A 38 -7.20 8.89 31.82
CA GLU A 38 -6.90 10.29 32.13
C GLU A 38 -7.43 10.60 33.53
N GLU A 39 -6.53 11.06 34.45
CA GLU A 39 -6.78 11.23 35.87
C GLU A 39 -7.95 12.17 36.21
N HIS A 40 -8.40 12.99 35.24
CA HIS A 40 -9.50 13.96 35.40
C HIS A 40 -10.60 13.84 34.32
N ALA A 41 -10.52 12.87 33.45
CA ALA A 41 -11.55 12.66 32.42
C ALA A 41 -12.75 11.89 32.98
N ARG A 42 -13.95 12.29 32.57
CA ARG A 42 -15.19 11.59 32.95
C ARG A 42 -15.30 10.19 32.33
N GLU A 43 -14.59 9.97 31.24
CA GLU A 43 -14.57 8.71 30.48
C GLU A 43 -13.14 8.41 30.03
N LYS A 44 -12.82 7.13 29.89
CA LYS A 44 -11.55 6.68 29.32
C LYS A 44 -11.40 7.14 27.88
N ALA A 45 -10.22 7.63 27.52
CA ALA A 45 -9.91 7.89 26.11
C ALA A 45 -9.66 6.55 25.40
N ILE A 46 -10.51 6.23 24.41
CA ILE A 46 -10.39 5.01 23.61
C ILE A 46 -9.81 5.40 22.25
N ASN A 47 -8.68 4.81 21.93
CA ASN A 47 -7.98 4.95 20.66
C ASN A 47 -7.77 3.59 20.03
N ALA A 48 -7.28 3.56 18.80
CA ALA A 48 -6.78 2.34 18.19
C ALA A 48 -5.47 2.59 17.42
N LEU A 49 -4.62 1.58 17.36
CA LEU A 49 -3.55 1.56 16.36
C LEU A 49 -4.20 1.45 14.98
N LYS A 50 -3.83 2.32 14.05
CA LYS A 50 -4.47 2.34 12.74
C LYS A 50 -4.28 1.02 11.97
N PRO A 51 -5.36 0.35 11.57
CA PRO A 51 -5.30 -0.82 10.71
C PRO A 51 -5.20 -0.46 9.22
N MET A 52 -5.55 0.78 8.88
CA MET A 52 -5.60 1.37 7.53
C MET A 52 -5.32 2.86 7.60
N ASN A 53 -4.86 3.46 6.49
CA ASN A 53 -4.53 4.89 6.42
C ASN A 53 -5.70 5.74 5.86
N CYS A 54 -6.68 5.11 5.22
CA CYS A 54 -7.72 5.77 4.44
C CYS A 54 -8.51 6.85 5.20
N PRO A 55 -9.01 6.67 6.44
CA PRO A 55 -9.74 7.72 7.13
C PRO A 55 -8.87 8.94 7.44
N CYS A 56 -7.59 8.72 7.73
CA CYS A 56 -6.65 9.82 7.98
C CYS A 56 -6.37 10.63 6.70
N HIS A 57 -6.26 9.99 5.54
CA HIS A 57 -6.11 10.70 4.27
C HIS A 57 -7.35 11.53 3.92
N VAL A 58 -8.55 11.06 4.25
CA VAL A 58 -9.77 11.87 4.10
C VAL A 58 -9.71 13.10 5.02
N GLN A 59 -9.18 12.98 6.24
CA GLN A 59 -9.00 14.14 7.13
C GLN A 59 -8.03 15.18 6.53
N ILE A 60 -6.97 14.74 5.85
CA ILE A 60 -6.05 15.64 5.15
C ILE A 60 -6.77 16.29 3.96
N PHE A 61 -7.54 15.52 3.18
CA PHE A 61 -8.35 16.06 2.08
C PHE A 61 -9.30 17.15 2.55
N ASN A 62 -9.93 16.97 3.71
CA ASN A 62 -10.89 17.91 4.31
C ASN A 62 -10.24 19.19 4.83
N GLN A 63 -8.91 19.28 4.90
CA GLN A 63 -8.24 20.51 5.28
C GLN A 63 -8.30 21.55 4.16
N GLY A 64 -9.07 22.60 4.38
CA GLY A 64 -9.28 23.68 3.41
C GLY A 64 -10.25 23.31 2.27
N LEU A 65 -10.67 24.32 1.56
CA LEU A 65 -11.61 24.18 0.45
C LEU A 65 -10.91 23.54 -0.76
N LYS A 66 -11.55 22.56 -1.39
CA LYS A 66 -11.10 21.95 -2.63
C LYS A 66 -12.04 22.34 -3.77
N SER A 67 -11.50 22.47 -4.97
CA SER A 67 -12.27 22.68 -6.20
C SER A 67 -12.05 21.52 -7.18
N TYR A 68 -12.92 21.42 -8.19
CA TYR A 68 -12.76 20.44 -9.26
C TYR A 68 -11.40 20.53 -9.99
N ARG A 69 -10.72 21.69 -9.93
CA ARG A 69 -9.40 21.92 -10.54
C ARG A 69 -8.27 21.27 -9.74
N ASP A 70 -8.50 21.01 -8.45
CA ASP A 70 -7.53 20.35 -7.58
C ASP A 70 -7.55 18.82 -7.74
N LEU A 71 -8.57 18.30 -8.48
CA LEU A 71 -8.75 16.87 -8.72
C LEU A 71 -8.19 16.44 -10.09
N PRO A 72 -7.55 15.28 -10.18
CA PRO A 72 -7.38 14.28 -9.12
C PRO A 72 -6.28 14.66 -8.13
N LEU A 73 -6.59 14.63 -6.84
CA LEU A 73 -5.62 14.81 -5.76
C LEU A 73 -5.10 13.44 -5.31
N ARG A 74 -3.81 13.21 -5.42
CA ARG A 74 -3.17 11.94 -5.09
C ARG A 74 -2.29 12.10 -3.87
N MET A 75 -2.54 11.30 -2.83
CA MET A 75 -1.74 11.23 -1.61
C MET A 75 -1.17 9.82 -1.46
N ALA A 76 0.02 9.69 -0.89
CA ALA A 76 0.61 8.40 -0.57
C ALA A 76 1.50 8.49 0.67
N GLU A 77 1.55 7.39 1.42
CA GLU A 77 2.51 7.20 2.51
C GLU A 77 3.03 5.76 2.54
N PHE A 78 4.23 5.58 3.06
CA PHE A 78 4.65 4.29 3.57
C PHE A 78 4.09 4.15 4.98
N GLY A 79 2.82 3.75 5.04
CA GLY A 79 2.02 3.75 6.26
C GLY A 79 2.23 2.48 7.07
N SER A 80 2.65 2.64 8.33
CA SER A 80 2.68 1.52 9.26
C SER A 80 1.27 1.24 9.76
N CYS A 81 0.79 0.03 9.49
CA CYS A 81 -0.53 -0.46 9.87
C CYS A 81 -0.42 -1.62 10.85
N ASN A 82 -1.41 -1.74 11.75
CA ASN A 82 -1.45 -2.80 12.73
C ASN A 82 -2.81 -3.51 12.70
N ARG A 83 -2.79 -4.83 12.47
CA ARG A 83 -4.00 -5.65 12.42
C ARG A 83 -3.89 -6.80 13.40
N TYR A 84 -4.93 -7.03 14.18
CA TYR A 84 -5.00 -8.16 15.09
C TYR A 84 -5.32 -9.42 14.28
N GLU A 85 -4.28 -9.98 13.66
CA GLU A 85 -4.37 -11.28 12.99
C GLU A 85 -4.38 -12.40 14.04
N PRO A 86 -5.28 -13.41 13.94
CA PRO A 86 -5.27 -14.55 14.84
C PRO A 86 -3.95 -15.30 14.72
N SER A 87 -3.49 -15.87 15.86
CA SER A 87 -2.16 -16.52 15.92
C SER A 87 -1.97 -17.63 14.88
N GLY A 88 -3.02 -18.39 14.56
CA GLY A 88 -2.98 -19.43 13.55
C GLY A 88 -2.86 -18.94 12.10
N ALA A 89 -3.10 -17.65 11.85
CA ALA A 89 -2.96 -17.04 10.53
C ALA A 89 -1.58 -16.44 10.28
N LEU A 90 -0.75 -16.28 11.31
CA LEU A 90 0.59 -15.70 11.17
C LEU A 90 1.51 -16.61 10.37
N HIS A 91 2.31 -16.05 9.45
CA HIS A 91 3.16 -16.81 8.55
C HIS A 91 4.47 -16.09 8.22
N GLY A 92 5.49 -16.25 9.06
CA GLY A 92 6.77 -15.56 8.86
C GLY A 92 6.60 -14.06 8.65
N ILE A 93 7.24 -13.50 7.62
CA ILE A 93 7.05 -12.11 7.21
C ILE A 93 5.89 -11.94 6.20
N MET A 94 5.29 -13.04 5.74
CA MET A 94 4.20 -13.00 4.75
C MET A 94 2.87 -12.54 5.35
N ARG A 95 2.63 -12.83 6.64
CA ARG A 95 1.43 -12.40 7.36
C ARG A 95 1.77 -12.09 8.81
N VAL A 96 1.81 -10.81 9.12
CA VAL A 96 2.26 -10.22 10.39
C VAL A 96 1.19 -9.30 10.96
N ARG A 97 1.30 -8.94 12.23
CA ARG A 97 0.37 -8.01 12.90
C ARG A 97 0.73 -6.54 12.72
N GLY A 98 2.01 -6.23 12.50
CA GLY A 98 2.49 -4.90 12.16
C GLY A 98 3.24 -4.93 10.84
N PHE A 99 2.87 -4.09 9.88
CA PHE A 99 3.48 -4.04 8.55
C PHE A 99 3.46 -2.64 7.99
N THR A 100 4.32 -2.39 7.03
CA THR A 100 4.35 -1.14 6.28
C THR A 100 3.72 -1.34 4.91
N GLN A 101 2.79 -0.47 4.54
CA GLN A 101 2.09 -0.52 3.26
C GLN A 101 2.47 0.68 2.39
N ASP A 102 2.66 0.48 1.10
CA ASP A 102 2.79 1.56 0.09
C ASP A 102 1.42 2.10 -0.29
N ASP A 103 0.74 2.67 0.69
CA ASP A 103 -0.65 3.05 0.59
C ASP A 103 -0.83 4.41 -0.09
N GLY A 104 -1.77 4.49 -1.02
CA GLY A 104 -2.10 5.72 -1.69
C GLY A 104 -3.59 5.85 -1.97
N HIS A 105 -4.06 7.09 -1.89
CA HIS A 105 -5.45 7.45 -2.10
C HIS A 105 -5.55 8.54 -3.14
N ILE A 106 -6.44 8.34 -4.10
CA ILE A 106 -6.72 9.29 -5.18
C ILE A 106 -8.14 9.79 -5.00
N PHE A 107 -8.27 11.07 -4.68
CA PHE A 107 -9.56 11.75 -4.67
C PHE A 107 -9.81 12.31 -6.07
N CYS A 108 -10.85 11.84 -6.73
CA CYS A 108 -11.11 12.19 -8.12
C CYS A 108 -12.61 12.39 -8.38
N ARG A 109 -12.94 12.93 -9.55
CA ARG A 109 -14.30 12.92 -10.08
C ARG A 109 -14.61 11.56 -10.72
N GLU A 110 -15.87 11.25 -10.89
CA GLU A 110 -16.30 9.97 -11.49
C GLU A 110 -15.75 9.78 -12.91
N ASP A 111 -15.72 10.85 -13.72
CA ASP A 111 -15.17 10.82 -15.08
C ASP A 111 -13.66 10.60 -15.14
N GLN A 112 -12.96 10.66 -14.01
CA GLN A 112 -11.52 10.41 -13.90
C GLN A 112 -11.17 8.99 -13.47
N ILE A 113 -12.14 8.16 -13.03
CA ILE A 113 -11.91 6.80 -12.53
C ILE A 113 -11.17 5.94 -13.57
N GLU A 114 -11.65 5.94 -14.82
CA GLU A 114 -11.05 5.14 -15.90
C GLU A 114 -9.58 5.51 -16.14
N PHE A 115 -9.30 6.81 -16.25
CA PHE A 115 -7.94 7.30 -16.47
C PHE A 115 -7.00 6.93 -15.31
N GLU A 116 -7.44 7.12 -14.07
CA GLU A 116 -6.61 6.82 -12.88
C GLU A 116 -6.40 5.30 -12.72
N THR A 117 -7.42 4.49 -12.98
CA THR A 117 -7.32 3.03 -12.98
C THR A 117 -6.29 2.55 -14.00
N LYS A 118 -6.40 3.00 -15.24
CA LYS A 118 -5.46 2.66 -16.31
C LYS A 118 -4.02 3.08 -15.98
N LYS A 119 -3.87 4.30 -15.46
CA LYS A 119 -2.58 4.83 -15.05
C LYS A 119 -1.95 3.97 -13.95
N PHE A 120 -2.74 3.55 -12.96
CA PHE A 120 -2.26 2.71 -11.87
C PHE A 120 -1.87 1.30 -12.35
N ILE A 121 -2.69 0.65 -13.19
CA ILE A 121 -2.38 -0.68 -13.74
C ILE A 121 -1.06 -0.65 -14.52
N ASN A 122 -0.85 0.37 -15.34
CA ASN A 122 0.40 0.54 -16.09
C ASN A 122 1.61 0.76 -15.16
N PHE A 123 1.44 1.57 -14.12
CA PHE A 123 2.47 1.82 -13.12
C PHE A 123 2.84 0.53 -12.37
N LEU A 124 1.85 -0.21 -11.86
CA LEU A 124 2.03 -1.48 -11.16
C LEU A 124 2.76 -2.50 -12.05
N SER A 125 2.31 -2.64 -13.30
CA SER A 125 2.93 -3.57 -14.26
C SER A 125 4.40 -3.22 -14.52
N THR A 126 4.73 -1.93 -14.55
CA THR A 126 6.12 -1.48 -14.70
C THR A 126 6.95 -1.83 -13.47
N VAL A 127 6.42 -1.55 -12.27
CA VAL A 127 7.10 -1.85 -11.00
C VAL A 127 7.35 -3.36 -10.86
N TYR A 128 6.35 -4.19 -11.16
CA TYR A 128 6.51 -5.64 -11.07
C TYR A 128 7.56 -6.17 -12.03
N ARG A 129 7.54 -5.73 -13.28
CA ARG A 129 8.56 -6.10 -14.27
C ARG A 129 9.96 -5.67 -13.85
N ASP A 130 10.12 -4.45 -13.36
CA ASP A 130 11.43 -3.92 -12.93
C ASP A 130 11.97 -4.69 -11.70
N LEU A 131 11.08 -5.28 -10.91
CA LEU A 131 11.41 -6.16 -9.78
C LEU A 131 11.56 -7.65 -10.16
N GLY A 132 11.40 -7.98 -11.45
CA GLY A 132 11.62 -9.34 -11.97
C GLY A 132 10.38 -10.24 -11.98
N PHE A 133 9.17 -9.68 -11.79
CA PHE A 133 7.92 -10.40 -11.94
C PHE A 133 7.33 -10.16 -13.33
N GLU A 134 7.47 -11.14 -14.21
CA GLU A 134 7.00 -11.05 -15.60
C GLU A 134 5.49 -11.22 -15.72
N THR A 135 4.89 -11.98 -14.80
CA THR A 135 3.47 -12.31 -14.80
C THR A 135 2.84 -12.13 -13.43
N PHE A 136 1.58 -11.75 -13.43
CA PHE A 136 0.72 -11.71 -12.25
C PHE A 136 -0.72 -12.00 -12.67
N SER A 137 -1.54 -12.51 -11.79
CA SER A 137 -2.99 -12.65 -12.01
C SER A 137 -3.75 -11.48 -11.40
N VAL A 138 -4.93 -11.19 -11.97
CA VAL A 138 -5.82 -10.15 -11.47
C VAL A 138 -7.15 -10.77 -11.11
N LYS A 139 -7.64 -10.49 -9.89
CA LYS A 139 -8.96 -10.89 -9.43
C LYS A 139 -9.83 -9.66 -9.24
N PHE A 140 -11.07 -9.75 -9.67
CA PHE A 140 -12.10 -8.75 -9.42
C PHE A 140 -12.98 -9.24 -8.27
N SER A 141 -12.87 -8.60 -7.12
CA SER A 141 -13.63 -8.93 -5.91
C SER A 141 -14.80 -7.97 -5.76
N ASP A 142 -16.01 -8.52 -5.85
CA ASP A 142 -17.26 -7.78 -5.77
C ASP A 142 -17.76 -7.63 -4.31
N ARG A 143 -19.00 -7.17 -4.15
CA ARG A 143 -19.62 -6.85 -2.86
C ARG A 143 -19.65 -8.01 -1.90
N PRO A 144 -19.14 -7.84 -0.66
CA PRO A 144 -19.31 -8.82 0.41
C PRO A 144 -20.70 -8.76 1.03
N GLU A 145 -21.09 -9.80 1.77
CA GLU A 145 -22.36 -9.83 2.49
C GLU A 145 -22.45 -8.68 3.52
N GLN A 146 -21.40 -8.47 4.30
CA GLN A 146 -21.30 -7.36 5.26
C GLN A 146 -20.62 -6.16 4.61
N ARG A 147 -21.42 -5.19 4.19
CA ARG A 147 -20.95 -3.99 3.50
C ARG A 147 -21.60 -2.70 4.01
N SER A 148 -21.02 -1.57 3.67
CA SER A 148 -21.57 -0.23 3.83
C SER A 148 -22.02 0.32 2.48
N GLY A 149 -23.01 1.24 2.49
CA GLY A 149 -23.64 1.76 1.27
C GLY A 149 -24.80 0.89 0.80
N ASP A 150 -25.68 1.47 -0.03
CA ASP A 150 -26.81 0.78 -0.64
C ASP A 150 -26.40 0.05 -1.94
N ASP A 151 -27.33 -0.77 -2.47
CA ASP A 151 -27.05 -1.55 -3.67
C ASP A 151 -26.79 -0.69 -4.91
N ASN A 152 -27.40 0.50 -5.03
CA ASN A 152 -27.15 1.38 -6.16
C ASN A 152 -25.72 1.93 -6.16
N VAL A 153 -25.18 2.24 -4.97
CA VAL A 153 -23.77 2.68 -4.82
C VAL A 153 -22.82 1.55 -5.23
N TRP A 154 -23.13 0.32 -4.83
CA TRP A 154 -22.35 -0.86 -5.19
C TRP A 154 -22.42 -1.18 -6.68
N ASP A 155 -23.63 -1.16 -7.27
CA ASP A 155 -23.80 -1.37 -8.72
C ASP A 155 -22.98 -0.38 -9.53
N LYS A 156 -22.98 0.88 -9.11
CA LYS A 156 -22.19 1.94 -9.73
C LYS A 156 -20.68 1.71 -9.57
N ALA A 157 -20.22 1.37 -8.37
CA ALA A 157 -18.81 1.15 -8.07
C ALA A 157 -18.24 -0.05 -8.86
N GLU A 158 -18.98 -1.18 -8.85
CA GLU A 158 -18.59 -2.38 -9.60
C GLU A 158 -18.58 -2.14 -11.10
N ALA A 159 -19.62 -1.50 -11.65
CA ALA A 159 -19.66 -1.17 -13.07
C ALA A 159 -18.51 -0.25 -13.49
N SER A 160 -18.20 0.78 -12.68
CA SER A 160 -17.13 1.73 -12.95
C SER A 160 -15.77 1.05 -12.94
N LEU A 161 -15.48 0.23 -11.91
CA LEU A 161 -14.20 -0.47 -11.79
C LEU A 161 -14.03 -1.51 -12.90
N LYS A 162 -15.10 -2.26 -13.22
CA LYS A 162 -15.09 -3.25 -14.29
C LYS A 162 -14.81 -2.61 -15.65
N ALA A 163 -15.56 -1.56 -16.00
CA ALA A 163 -15.37 -0.84 -17.26
C ALA A 163 -13.97 -0.25 -17.39
N ALA A 164 -13.45 0.35 -16.30
CA ALA A 164 -12.10 0.90 -16.26
C ALA A 164 -11.01 -0.16 -16.44
N THR A 165 -11.20 -1.37 -15.88
CA THR A 165 -10.28 -2.50 -16.00
C THR A 165 -10.28 -3.06 -17.42
N GLU A 166 -11.45 -3.22 -18.02
CA GLU A 166 -11.61 -3.64 -19.41
C GLU A 166 -10.99 -2.63 -20.39
N ALA A 167 -11.23 -1.34 -20.18
CA ALA A 167 -10.63 -0.25 -20.95
C ALA A 167 -9.09 -0.19 -20.82
N ALA A 168 -8.54 -0.65 -19.70
CA ALA A 168 -7.11 -0.82 -19.52
C ALA A 168 -6.53 -2.05 -20.24
N GLY A 169 -7.38 -2.90 -20.83
CA GLY A 169 -6.98 -4.16 -21.46
C GLY A 169 -6.48 -5.21 -20.46
N CYS A 170 -6.87 -5.09 -19.20
CA CYS A 170 -6.46 -5.99 -18.13
C CYS A 170 -7.49 -7.11 -17.97
N ALA A 171 -7.09 -8.35 -18.23
CA ALA A 171 -7.92 -9.52 -17.99
C ALA A 171 -7.98 -9.81 -16.47
N PHE A 172 -9.13 -10.25 -16.00
CA PHE A 172 -9.34 -10.59 -14.58
C PHE A 172 -10.25 -11.82 -14.41
N GLU A 173 -10.12 -12.47 -13.27
CA GLU A 173 -11.02 -13.51 -12.79
C GLU A 173 -11.96 -12.94 -11.72
N LEU A 174 -13.22 -13.40 -11.71
CA LEU A 174 -14.17 -13.01 -10.67
C LEU A 174 -13.84 -13.73 -9.36
N ASN A 175 -13.85 -12.98 -8.27
CA ASN A 175 -13.65 -13.45 -6.90
C ASN A 175 -14.84 -12.96 -6.02
N PRO A 176 -15.99 -13.66 -6.09
CA PRO A 176 -17.24 -13.16 -5.52
C PRO A 176 -17.18 -13.00 -4.00
N GLY A 177 -17.71 -11.88 -3.49
CA GLY A 177 -17.87 -11.63 -2.06
C GLY A 177 -16.62 -11.19 -1.32
N GLU A 178 -15.49 -11.01 -2.00
CA GLU A 178 -14.20 -10.70 -1.38
C GLU A 178 -13.82 -9.21 -1.46
N GLY A 179 -14.73 -8.35 -1.86
CA GLY A 179 -14.55 -6.89 -1.86
C GLY A 179 -14.30 -6.33 -0.45
N ALA A 180 -13.84 -5.08 -0.37
CA ALA A 180 -13.78 -4.39 0.90
C ALA A 180 -15.21 -4.01 1.34
N PHE A 181 -15.41 -3.76 2.64
CA PHE A 181 -16.77 -3.39 3.13
C PHE A 181 -17.27 -2.07 2.56
N TYR A 182 -16.41 -1.26 1.95
CA TYR A 182 -16.71 0.06 1.38
C TYR A 182 -16.64 0.11 -0.16
N GLY A 183 -16.17 -0.93 -0.82
CA GLY A 183 -16.10 -0.94 -2.29
C GLY A 183 -15.49 -2.19 -2.91
N PRO A 184 -15.75 -2.42 -4.22
CA PRO A 184 -15.13 -3.49 -4.98
C PRO A 184 -13.63 -3.24 -5.18
N LYS A 185 -12.89 -4.32 -5.42
CA LYS A 185 -11.43 -4.23 -5.59
C LYS A 185 -10.90 -5.08 -6.73
N LEU A 186 -9.80 -4.61 -7.34
CA LEU A 186 -8.86 -5.44 -8.07
C LEU A 186 -7.78 -5.92 -7.13
N GLU A 187 -7.46 -7.19 -7.18
CA GLU A 187 -6.35 -7.81 -6.48
C GLU A 187 -5.31 -8.24 -7.49
N PHE A 188 -4.08 -7.76 -7.31
CA PHE A 188 -2.93 -8.16 -8.12
C PHE A 188 -2.14 -9.20 -7.34
N VAL A 189 -2.15 -10.42 -7.87
CA VAL A 189 -1.68 -11.62 -7.16
C VAL A 189 -0.37 -12.08 -7.75
N LEU A 190 0.62 -12.25 -6.90
CA LEU A 190 1.91 -12.87 -7.21
C LEU A 190 1.96 -14.29 -6.65
N THR A 191 2.55 -15.20 -7.41
CA THR A 191 2.77 -16.58 -6.99
C THR A 191 4.21 -16.71 -6.47
N ASP A 192 4.38 -17.26 -5.29
CA ASP A 192 5.71 -17.47 -4.69
C ASP A 192 6.44 -18.67 -5.31
N ALA A 193 7.70 -18.87 -4.90
CA ALA A 193 8.58 -19.90 -5.46
C ALA A 193 8.08 -21.35 -5.29
N ILE A 194 7.12 -21.59 -4.38
CA ILE A 194 6.52 -22.92 -4.14
C ILE A 194 5.07 -23.01 -4.62
N GLY A 195 4.61 -22.02 -5.41
CA GLY A 195 3.30 -22.05 -6.07
C GLY A 195 2.13 -21.56 -5.23
N ARG A 196 2.36 -20.81 -4.13
CA ARG A 196 1.29 -20.19 -3.35
C ARG A 196 0.99 -18.79 -3.87
N ASP A 197 -0.28 -18.48 -3.98
CA ASP A 197 -0.76 -17.17 -4.40
C ASP A 197 -0.83 -16.18 -3.23
N TRP A 198 -0.32 -14.97 -3.46
CA TRP A 198 -0.33 -13.88 -2.49
C TRP A 198 -0.88 -12.60 -3.11
N GLN A 199 -1.94 -12.07 -2.53
CA GLN A 199 -2.39 -10.73 -2.85
C GLN A 199 -1.31 -9.72 -2.43
N CYS A 200 -0.84 -8.92 -3.38
CA CYS A 200 0.13 -7.85 -3.18
C CYS A 200 -0.49 -6.50 -3.53
N GLY A 201 -0.59 -6.17 -4.81
CA GLY A 201 -1.22 -4.94 -5.24
C GLY A 201 -2.74 -4.95 -5.11
N THR A 202 -3.32 -3.77 -4.93
CA THR A 202 -4.78 -3.57 -4.88
C THR A 202 -5.17 -2.24 -5.51
N LEU A 203 -6.36 -2.19 -6.09
CA LEU A 203 -7.05 -0.97 -6.46
C LEU A 203 -8.53 -1.11 -6.10
N GLN A 204 -9.07 -0.17 -5.35
CA GLN A 204 -10.45 -0.20 -4.87
C GLN A 204 -11.16 1.10 -5.23
N VAL A 205 -12.43 1.01 -5.63
CA VAL A 205 -13.28 2.18 -5.90
C VAL A 205 -14.24 2.36 -4.74
N ASP A 206 -14.21 3.52 -4.13
CA ASP A 206 -14.95 3.83 -2.91
C ASP A 206 -15.76 5.12 -3.06
N PHE A 207 -17.08 4.97 -2.97
CA PHE A 207 -18.05 6.07 -2.88
C PHE A 207 -18.55 6.28 -1.44
N VAL A 208 -18.19 5.40 -0.51
CA VAL A 208 -18.75 5.33 0.84
C VAL A 208 -17.97 6.20 1.82
N LEU A 209 -16.66 6.04 1.91
CA LEU A 209 -15.84 6.80 2.86
C LEU A 209 -15.88 8.32 2.63
N PRO A 210 -15.83 8.82 1.38
CA PRO A 210 -15.99 10.26 1.14
C PRO A 210 -17.32 10.82 1.66
N GLU A 211 -18.40 10.05 1.56
CA GLU A 211 -19.70 10.45 2.10
C GLU A 211 -19.71 10.40 3.63
N ARG A 212 -19.29 9.31 4.22
CA ARG A 212 -19.28 9.11 5.68
C ARG A 212 -18.42 10.13 6.43
N LEU A 213 -17.31 10.55 5.83
CA LEU A 213 -16.36 11.50 6.41
C LEU A 213 -16.54 12.95 5.88
N ASP A 214 -17.65 13.21 5.20
CA ASP A 214 -18.03 14.54 4.68
C ASP A 214 -16.97 15.18 3.77
N ALA A 215 -16.27 14.40 2.96
CA ALA A 215 -15.35 14.93 1.95
C ALA A 215 -16.12 15.62 0.82
N THR A 216 -15.76 16.87 0.50
CA THR A 216 -16.43 17.64 -0.55
C THR A 216 -15.45 18.47 -1.36
N TYR A 217 -15.81 18.74 -2.62
CA TYR A 217 -15.16 19.74 -3.47
C TYR A 217 -16.21 20.62 -4.14
N ILE A 218 -15.80 21.80 -4.61
CA ILE A 218 -16.66 22.72 -5.37
C ILE A 218 -16.53 22.36 -6.85
N GLY A 219 -17.66 22.03 -7.48
CA GLY A 219 -17.75 21.74 -8.90
C GLY A 219 -17.66 23.01 -9.79
N GLU A 220 -17.70 22.80 -11.10
CA GLU A 220 -17.76 23.89 -12.09
C GLU A 220 -19.04 24.71 -11.97
N ASP A 221 -20.10 24.09 -11.50
CA ASP A 221 -21.41 24.70 -11.21
C ASP A 221 -21.44 25.51 -9.92
N GLY A 222 -20.33 25.58 -9.17
CA GLY A 222 -20.23 26.23 -7.87
C GLY A 222 -20.89 25.48 -6.72
N ALA A 223 -21.47 24.31 -6.96
CA ALA A 223 -22.07 23.47 -5.92
C ALA A 223 -21.05 22.54 -5.26
N LYS A 224 -21.42 22.03 -4.08
CA LYS A 224 -20.63 20.98 -3.39
C LYS A 224 -20.92 19.62 -3.99
N HIS A 225 -19.86 18.88 -4.31
CA HIS A 225 -19.90 17.52 -4.82
C HIS A 225 -19.07 16.59 -3.94
N ARG A 226 -19.39 15.28 -3.96
CA ARG A 226 -18.59 14.23 -3.33
C ARG A 226 -17.53 13.72 -4.29
N PRO A 227 -16.26 13.64 -3.90
CA PRO A 227 -15.27 12.95 -4.71
C PRO A 227 -15.48 11.44 -4.63
N VAL A 228 -14.98 10.72 -5.62
CA VAL A 228 -14.72 9.29 -5.53
C VAL A 228 -13.33 9.11 -4.95
N MET A 229 -13.14 8.09 -4.12
CA MET A 229 -11.84 7.74 -3.57
C MET A 229 -11.36 6.42 -4.17
N LEU A 230 -10.17 6.44 -4.78
CA LEU A 230 -9.50 5.21 -5.19
C LEU A 230 -8.43 4.89 -4.16
N HIS A 231 -8.50 3.70 -3.57
CA HIS A 231 -7.46 3.16 -2.69
C HIS A 231 -6.52 2.31 -3.53
N ARG A 232 -5.23 2.54 -3.44
CA ARG A 232 -4.28 1.75 -4.18
C ARG A 232 -3.05 1.38 -3.35
N ALA A 233 -2.58 0.17 -3.51
CA ALA A 233 -1.27 -0.27 -3.08
C ALA A 233 -0.61 -1.03 -4.23
N CYS A 234 0.65 -0.77 -4.51
CA CYS A 234 1.37 -1.44 -5.59
C CYS A 234 1.98 -2.75 -5.09
N VAL A 235 2.72 -2.70 -4.00
CA VAL A 235 3.34 -3.88 -3.39
C VAL A 235 2.53 -4.43 -2.20
N GLY A 236 1.62 -3.64 -1.65
CA GLY A 236 0.85 -3.97 -0.46
C GLY A 236 1.73 -3.90 0.79
N SER A 237 1.82 -5.01 1.55
CA SER A 237 2.77 -5.11 2.65
C SER A 237 4.19 -5.27 2.10
N PHE A 238 5.10 -4.37 2.51
CA PHE A 238 6.52 -4.50 2.17
C PHE A 238 7.11 -5.80 2.70
N GLU A 239 6.74 -6.22 3.89
CA GLU A 239 7.21 -7.46 4.52
C GLU A 239 6.89 -8.66 3.64
N ARG A 240 5.63 -8.79 3.20
CA ARG A 240 5.18 -9.86 2.29
C ARG A 240 5.89 -9.78 0.94
N PHE A 241 5.90 -8.61 0.34
CA PHE A 241 6.47 -8.42 -0.99
C PHE A 241 7.97 -8.71 -1.00
N ILE A 242 8.72 -8.25 0.02
CA ILE A 242 10.16 -8.54 0.18
C ILE A 242 10.37 -10.04 0.32
N GLY A 243 9.54 -10.73 1.10
CA GLY A 243 9.62 -12.18 1.23
C GLY A 243 9.48 -12.90 -0.10
N ILE A 244 8.44 -12.56 -0.89
CA ILE A 244 8.21 -13.13 -2.22
C ILE A 244 9.37 -12.79 -3.16
N LEU A 245 9.86 -11.56 -3.13
CA LEU A 245 10.96 -11.10 -3.97
C LEU A 245 12.27 -11.86 -3.70
N ILE A 246 12.59 -12.10 -2.42
CA ILE A 246 13.77 -12.87 -2.01
C ILE A 246 13.63 -14.31 -2.49
N GLU A 247 12.47 -14.94 -2.31
CA GLU A 247 12.20 -16.30 -2.77
C GLU A 247 12.28 -16.40 -4.30
N ASN A 248 11.62 -15.49 -5.02
CA ASN A 248 11.61 -15.48 -6.49
C ASN A 248 13.02 -15.32 -7.10
N SER A 249 13.86 -14.51 -6.47
CA SER A 249 15.25 -14.27 -6.91
C SER A 249 16.25 -15.31 -6.37
N ALA A 250 15.80 -16.25 -5.51
CA ALA A 250 16.68 -17.13 -4.73
C ALA A 250 17.79 -16.37 -3.98
N GLY A 251 17.45 -15.17 -3.49
CA GLY A 251 18.37 -14.23 -2.84
C GLY A 251 19.34 -13.51 -3.76
N LYS A 252 19.29 -13.76 -5.08
CA LYS A 252 20.13 -13.09 -6.09
C LYS A 252 19.41 -11.87 -6.65
N LEU A 253 19.32 -10.83 -5.83
CA LEU A 253 18.63 -9.61 -6.20
C LEU A 253 19.35 -8.87 -7.35
N PRO A 254 18.61 -8.12 -8.17
CA PRO A 254 19.23 -7.22 -9.16
C PRO A 254 20.24 -6.27 -8.51
N PHE A 255 21.29 -5.90 -9.23
CA PHE A 255 22.38 -5.07 -8.70
C PHE A 255 21.89 -3.80 -7.99
N TRP A 256 20.94 -3.09 -8.58
CA TRP A 256 20.40 -1.86 -8.01
C TRP A 256 19.64 -2.05 -6.70
N LEU A 257 19.10 -3.26 -6.46
CA LEU A 257 18.32 -3.62 -5.28
C LEU A 257 19.15 -4.38 -4.24
N ALA A 258 20.28 -4.98 -4.62
CA ALA A 258 21.13 -5.76 -3.72
C ALA A 258 21.57 -4.92 -2.51
N PRO A 259 21.37 -5.39 -1.24
CA PRO A 259 21.81 -4.67 -0.04
C PRO A 259 23.33 -4.39 -0.06
N ARG A 260 24.08 -5.31 -0.62
CA ARG A 260 25.52 -5.27 -0.84
C ARG A 260 25.78 -5.42 -2.32
N GLN A 261 26.22 -4.34 -2.99
CA GLN A 261 26.41 -4.32 -4.44
C GLN A 261 27.81 -4.75 -4.84
N VAL A 262 28.80 -4.37 -4.05
CA VAL A 262 30.22 -4.67 -4.30
C VAL A 262 30.90 -5.07 -2.98
N VAL A 263 31.71 -6.12 -3.04
CA VAL A 263 32.64 -6.49 -1.97
C VAL A 263 34.06 -6.39 -2.51
N VAL A 264 34.88 -5.55 -1.92
CA VAL A 264 36.31 -5.37 -2.27
C VAL A 264 37.12 -6.24 -1.32
N THR A 265 37.78 -7.26 -1.85
CA THR A 265 38.46 -8.29 -1.06
C THR A 265 39.99 -8.13 -1.19
N SER A 266 40.68 -8.00 -0.05
CA SER A 266 42.16 -8.04 -0.04
C SER A 266 42.71 -9.47 -0.07
N ILE A 267 43.77 -9.69 -0.79
CA ILE A 267 44.50 -10.97 -0.80
C ILE A 267 45.64 -10.94 0.20
N VAL A 268 46.29 -9.80 0.35
CA VAL A 268 47.41 -9.55 1.27
C VAL A 268 47.10 -8.36 2.18
N THR A 269 47.60 -8.38 3.39
CA THR A 269 47.36 -7.35 4.39
C THR A 269 47.78 -5.95 3.92
N ASP A 270 48.85 -5.85 3.16
CA ASP A 270 49.38 -4.58 2.64
C ASP A 270 48.42 -3.89 1.68
N ALA A 271 47.45 -4.65 1.08
CA ALA A 271 46.41 -4.10 0.21
C ALA A 271 45.18 -3.58 0.95
N ASN A 272 45.08 -3.76 2.27
CA ASN A 272 43.87 -3.40 3.05
C ASN A 272 43.53 -1.91 2.92
N ALA A 273 44.54 -1.02 3.00
CA ALA A 273 44.32 0.42 2.85
C ALA A 273 43.75 0.78 1.46
N TYR A 274 44.29 0.17 0.41
CA TYR A 274 43.79 0.37 -0.95
C TYR A 274 42.37 -0.18 -1.15
N CYS A 275 42.01 -1.33 -0.53
CA CYS A 275 40.65 -1.83 -0.55
C CYS A 275 39.68 -0.83 0.06
N GLN A 276 40.07 -0.17 1.15
CA GLN A 276 39.23 0.86 1.77
C GLN A 276 39.09 2.10 0.88
N GLU A 277 40.15 2.56 0.23
CA GLU A 277 40.09 3.67 -0.73
C GLU A 277 39.12 3.37 -1.88
N VAL A 278 39.11 2.14 -2.39
CA VAL A 278 38.17 1.72 -3.44
C VAL A 278 36.73 1.73 -2.93
N VAL A 279 36.47 1.20 -1.72
CA VAL A 279 35.15 1.23 -1.10
C VAL A 279 34.66 2.66 -0.91
N ASP A 280 35.51 3.54 -0.39
CA ASP A 280 35.16 4.95 -0.18
C ASP A 280 34.82 5.65 -1.50
N ALA A 281 35.57 5.38 -2.56
CA ALA A 281 35.32 5.92 -3.90
C ALA A 281 33.98 5.39 -4.50
N LEU A 282 33.63 4.14 -4.27
CA LEU A 282 32.36 3.55 -4.69
C LEU A 282 31.18 4.12 -3.89
N THR A 283 31.34 4.23 -2.58
CA THR A 283 30.32 4.78 -1.66
C THR A 283 30.03 6.25 -1.98
N ALA A 284 31.04 7.03 -2.29
CA ALA A 284 30.90 8.42 -2.73
C ALA A 284 30.08 8.56 -4.02
N ARG A 285 29.97 7.50 -4.82
CA ARG A 285 29.13 7.42 -6.03
C ARG A 285 27.76 6.77 -5.79
N GLY A 286 27.39 6.53 -4.51
CA GLY A 286 26.11 5.94 -4.13
C GLY A 286 26.03 4.42 -4.29
N ILE A 287 27.16 3.73 -4.46
CA ILE A 287 27.21 2.26 -4.52
C ILE A 287 27.39 1.71 -3.10
N ARG A 288 26.57 0.74 -2.71
CA ARG A 288 26.67 0.03 -1.43
C ARG A 288 27.83 -0.96 -1.49
N ALA A 289 29.01 -0.52 -1.04
CA ALA A 289 30.24 -1.30 -1.09
C ALA A 289 30.77 -1.58 0.32
N GLU A 290 31.42 -2.73 0.48
CA GLU A 290 32.07 -3.17 1.73
C GLU A 290 33.47 -3.69 1.44
N ALA A 291 34.40 -3.54 2.41
CA ALA A 291 35.72 -4.15 2.34
C ALA A 291 35.76 -5.46 3.13
N ASP A 292 36.20 -6.55 2.51
CA ASP A 292 36.54 -7.78 3.22
C ASP A 292 38.07 -7.90 3.35
N VAL A 293 38.56 -7.40 4.46
CA VAL A 293 40.00 -7.39 4.81
C VAL A 293 40.37 -8.48 5.83
N ARG A 294 39.49 -9.47 6.06
CA ARG A 294 39.76 -10.58 6.97
C ARG A 294 40.97 -11.38 6.49
N ASN A 295 41.72 -11.96 7.43
CA ASN A 295 42.85 -12.83 7.09
C ASN A 295 42.31 -14.26 6.81
N GLU A 296 41.70 -14.43 5.64
CA GLU A 296 41.10 -15.69 5.19
C GLU A 296 41.58 -16.03 3.77
N LYS A 297 41.48 -17.32 3.41
CA LYS A 297 41.78 -17.76 2.04
C LYS A 297 40.76 -17.12 1.06
N ILE A 298 41.29 -16.70 -0.11
CA ILE A 298 40.46 -16.06 -1.14
C ILE A 298 39.25 -16.89 -1.56
N ASN A 299 39.34 -18.20 -1.56
CA ASN A 299 38.23 -19.10 -1.89
C ASN A 299 37.11 -19.11 -0.82
N TYR A 300 37.39 -18.57 0.37
CA TYR A 300 36.42 -18.44 1.45
C TYR A 300 35.74 -17.07 1.46
N LYS A 301 36.42 -16.04 0.97
CA LYS A 301 35.90 -14.70 0.82
C LYS A 301 35.01 -14.55 -0.42
#